data_5aabe8c5f8d0242c7cac3dcfa4848407
#
_entry.id   5aabe8c5f8d0242c7cac3dcfa4848407
#
_cell.length_a   1.000
_cell.length_b   1.000
_cell.length_c   1.000
_cell.angle_alpha   90.00
_cell.angle_beta   90.00
_cell.angle_gamma   90.00
#
_symmetry.space_group_name_H-M   'P 1'
#
loop_
_entity.id
_entity.type
_entity.pdbx_description
1 polymer ?
#
loop_
_entity_poly.entity_id
_entity_poly.type
_entity_poly.pdbx_seq_one_letter_code
_entity_poly.pdbx_strand_id
1 'polypeptide(L)'
;MANIAHEMKAIYVISYRELRKFIREKSRIMGTMARPILWLFVVGGGMSRLVRPVGGINYIQFIFPGMIGMTILFASIFSAISIVWDREFGFLKEILVAPISRFSVVVGKAMAGTSISMLQVLILLVFVPVLGIKINALQFLLLLISSGMLAFSLTCFGILVSSRMSSYEGFNIIMNFLVMPMFFLSGAMYPVKLMPPVLREIAYANPLTYGVDGLKNILLAGASGTTMGPEYPAIVDFAVVAGFLAVTAVLSNLSFRRAA
;
A
#
# COMPACT_ATOMS: atom_id res chain seq x y z
N MET A 1 14.03 -27.43 17.55
CA MET A 1 13.44 -26.10 17.81
C MET A 1 14.17 -25.10 16.94
N ALA A 2 13.50 -24.41 16.02
CA ALA A 2 14.15 -23.38 15.20
C ALA A 2 14.67 -22.29 16.16
N ASN A 3 15.94 -21.95 16.03
CA ASN A 3 16.55 -20.91 16.85
C ASN A 3 15.94 -19.57 16.42
N ILE A 4 15.25 -18.87 17.31
CA ILE A 4 14.57 -17.58 17.04
C ILE A 4 15.54 -16.59 16.39
N ALA A 5 16.80 -16.58 16.82
CA ALA A 5 17.84 -15.72 16.22
C ALA A 5 18.10 -16.09 14.74
N HIS A 6 18.02 -17.37 14.37
CA HIS A 6 18.19 -17.82 12.99
C HIS A 6 17.02 -17.39 12.10
N GLU A 7 15.78 -17.50 12.59
CA GLU A 7 14.58 -17.06 11.89
C GLU A 7 14.58 -15.52 11.68
N MET A 8 14.94 -14.75 12.70
CA MET A 8 15.08 -13.29 12.60
C MET A 8 16.14 -12.88 11.58
N LYS A 9 17.28 -13.60 11.56
CA LYS A 9 18.32 -13.38 10.54
C LYS A 9 17.83 -13.68 9.12
N ALA A 10 17.04 -14.75 8.96
CA ALA A 10 16.45 -15.09 7.67
C ALA A 10 15.48 -13.99 7.18
N ILE A 11 14.57 -13.50 8.04
CA ILE A 11 13.67 -12.38 7.76
C ILE A 11 14.46 -11.15 7.30
N TYR A 12 15.51 -10.79 8.05
CA TYR A 12 16.35 -9.64 7.73
C TYR A 12 17.05 -9.80 6.37
N VAL A 13 17.67 -10.96 6.11
CA VAL A 13 18.40 -11.22 4.86
C VAL A 13 17.47 -11.17 3.64
N ILE A 14 16.28 -11.79 3.74
CA ILE A 14 15.29 -11.76 2.66
C ILE A 14 14.83 -10.32 2.40
N SER A 15 14.47 -9.59 3.46
CA SER A 15 14.01 -8.20 3.33
C SER A 15 15.09 -7.29 2.75
N TYR A 16 16.32 -7.41 3.24
CA TYR A 16 17.46 -6.61 2.79
C TYR A 16 17.82 -6.88 1.32
N ARG A 17 17.80 -8.15 0.89
CA ARG A 17 18.07 -8.54 -0.50
C ARG A 17 17.10 -7.87 -1.46
N GLU A 18 15.79 -7.93 -1.18
CA GLU A 18 14.75 -7.36 -2.03
C GLU A 18 14.82 -5.82 -2.05
N LEU A 19 14.99 -5.20 -0.89
CA LEU A 19 15.14 -3.75 -0.78
C LEU A 19 16.38 -3.24 -1.52
N ARG A 20 17.51 -3.92 -1.37
CA ARG A 20 18.76 -3.58 -2.07
C ARG A 20 18.62 -3.71 -3.59
N LYS A 21 17.92 -4.76 -4.04
CA LYS A 21 17.60 -4.93 -5.47
C LYS A 21 16.79 -3.75 -5.98
N PHE A 22 15.72 -3.35 -5.27
CA PHE A 22 14.89 -2.21 -5.63
C PHE A 22 15.68 -0.90 -5.70
N ILE A 23 16.52 -0.61 -4.69
CA ILE A 23 17.30 0.65 -4.65
C ILE A 23 18.34 0.71 -5.79
N ARG A 24 18.87 -0.41 -6.23
CA ARG A 24 19.81 -0.46 -7.36
C ARG A 24 19.14 -0.25 -8.71
N GLU A 25 17.88 -0.59 -8.85
CA GLU A 25 17.09 -0.43 -10.06
C GLU A 25 16.50 1.00 -10.16
N LYS A 26 17.34 2.02 -10.39
CA LYS A 26 16.91 3.43 -10.46
C LYS A 26 15.77 3.68 -11.44
N SER A 27 15.79 3.02 -12.60
CA SER A 27 14.72 3.08 -13.60
C SER A 27 13.37 2.62 -13.05
N ARG A 28 13.38 1.60 -12.19
CA ARG A 28 12.18 1.09 -11.52
C ARG A 28 11.62 2.10 -10.52
N ILE A 29 12.49 2.73 -9.72
CA ILE A 29 12.07 3.79 -8.78
C ILE A 29 11.44 4.93 -9.56
N MET A 30 12.10 5.43 -10.60
CA MET A 30 11.58 6.52 -11.44
C MET A 30 10.24 6.14 -12.10
N GLY A 31 10.14 4.95 -12.69
CA GLY A 31 8.91 4.49 -13.33
C GLY A 31 7.73 4.33 -12.37
N THR A 32 7.97 3.81 -11.18
CA THR A 32 6.90 3.64 -10.16
C THR A 32 6.47 4.97 -9.55
N MET A 33 7.40 5.94 -9.40
CA MET A 33 7.09 7.28 -8.87
C MET A 33 6.48 8.22 -9.90
N ALA A 34 6.76 8.03 -11.18
CA ALA A 34 6.22 8.88 -12.23
C ALA A 34 4.68 8.91 -12.21
N ARG A 35 4.03 7.75 -11.99
CA ARG A 35 2.56 7.65 -11.98
C ARG A 35 1.91 8.52 -10.90
N PRO A 36 2.19 8.34 -9.59
CA PRO A 36 1.56 9.17 -8.55
C PRO A 36 1.94 10.65 -8.67
N ILE A 37 3.15 10.97 -9.10
CA ILE A 37 3.58 12.36 -9.29
C ILE A 37 2.81 13.01 -10.46
N LEU A 38 2.70 12.35 -11.60
CA LEU A 38 1.92 12.85 -12.73
C LEU A 38 0.44 13.02 -12.36
N TRP A 39 -0.17 12.06 -11.69
CA TRP A 39 -1.54 12.17 -11.21
C TRP A 39 -1.73 13.36 -10.25
N LEU A 40 -0.79 13.56 -9.32
CA LEU A 40 -0.85 14.65 -8.37
C LEU A 40 -0.81 16.01 -9.06
N PHE A 41 0.17 16.22 -9.95
CA PHE A 41 0.38 17.55 -10.55
C PHE A 41 -0.49 17.79 -11.79
N VAL A 42 -0.68 16.80 -12.65
CA VAL A 42 -1.49 16.95 -13.87
C VAL A 42 -2.98 16.94 -13.54
N VAL A 43 -3.46 15.87 -12.88
CA VAL A 43 -4.89 15.74 -12.53
C VAL A 43 -5.22 16.66 -11.36
N GLY A 44 -4.46 16.60 -10.28
CA GLY A 44 -4.67 17.42 -9.09
C GLY A 44 -4.57 18.92 -9.40
N GLY A 45 -3.53 19.33 -10.10
CA GLY A 45 -3.33 20.73 -10.51
C GLY A 45 -4.37 21.21 -11.50
N GLY A 46 -4.74 20.39 -12.50
CA GLY A 46 -5.78 20.70 -13.46
C GLY A 46 -7.16 20.85 -12.82
N MET A 47 -7.55 19.87 -12.02
CA MET A 47 -8.85 19.86 -11.33
C MET A 47 -8.96 20.97 -10.25
N SER A 48 -7.85 21.37 -9.61
CA SER A 48 -7.86 22.47 -8.63
C SER A 48 -8.31 23.82 -9.21
N ARG A 49 -8.27 23.98 -10.54
CA ARG A 49 -8.80 25.17 -11.23
C ARG A 49 -10.31 25.09 -11.49
N LEU A 50 -10.85 23.89 -11.55
CA LEU A 50 -12.26 23.63 -11.87
C LEU A 50 -13.09 23.42 -10.60
N VAL A 51 -12.51 22.81 -9.59
CA VAL A 51 -13.17 22.49 -8.31
C VAL A 51 -12.87 23.59 -7.31
N ARG A 52 -13.93 24.22 -6.79
CA ARG A 52 -13.76 25.24 -5.74
C ARG A 52 -13.25 24.63 -4.45
N PRO A 53 -12.38 25.33 -3.71
CA PRO A 53 -11.94 24.90 -2.40
C PRO A 53 -13.13 24.67 -1.45
N VAL A 54 -13.10 23.60 -0.68
CA VAL A 54 -14.10 23.27 0.33
C VAL A 54 -13.41 23.15 1.69
N GLY A 55 -13.91 23.89 2.70
CA GLY A 55 -13.28 23.91 4.02
C GLY A 55 -11.83 24.43 4.03
N GLY A 56 -11.46 25.28 3.06
CA GLY A 56 -10.11 25.80 2.92
C GLY A 56 -9.13 24.83 2.23
N ILE A 57 -9.59 23.68 1.76
CA ILE A 57 -8.79 22.66 1.10
C ILE A 57 -9.00 22.71 -0.40
N ASN A 58 -7.88 22.75 -1.15
CA ASN A 58 -7.88 22.64 -2.60
C ASN A 58 -7.94 21.18 -3.04
N TYR A 59 -8.40 20.93 -4.26
CA TYR A 59 -8.51 19.56 -4.79
C TYR A 59 -7.18 18.80 -4.80
N ILE A 60 -6.05 19.45 -5.08
CA ILE A 60 -4.72 18.82 -5.06
C ILE A 60 -4.34 18.35 -3.64
N GLN A 61 -4.72 19.10 -2.61
CA GLN A 61 -4.52 18.68 -1.20
C GLN A 61 -5.42 17.50 -0.85
N PHE A 62 -6.68 17.51 -1.35
CA PHE A 62 -7.64 16.43 -1.15
C PHE A 62 -7.16 15.09 -1.73
N ILE A 63 -6.60 15.08 -2.95
CA ILE A 63 -6.15 13.84 -3.59
C ILE A 63 -4.81 13.34 -3.06
N PHE A 64 -4.02 14.16 -2.38
CA PHE A 64 -2.67 13.80 -1.93
C PHE A 64 -2.64 12.57 -1.01
N PRO A 65 -3.48 12.42 0.03
CA PRO A 65 -3.60 11.17 0.79
C PRO A 65 -3.94 9.97 -0.09
N GLY A 66 -4.79 10.15 -1.10
CA GLY A 66 -5.11 9.15 -2.10
C GLY A 66 -3.91 8.75 -2.96
N MET A 67 -3.03 9.69 -3.31
CA MET A 67 -1.79 9.39 -4.04
C MET A 67 -0.80 8.59 -3.19
N ILE A 68 -0.74 8.85 -1.88
CA ILE A 68 0.00 8.00 -0.94
C ILE A 68 -0.60 6.59 -0.93
N GLY A 69 -1.92 6.46 -0.79
CA GLY A 69 -2.63 5.17 -0.84
C GLY A 69 -2.39 4.41 -2.16
N MET A 70 -2.44 5.12 -3.30
CA MET A 70 -2.10 4.57 -4.62
C MET A 70 -0.68 4.01 -4.64
N THR A 71 0.28 4.78 -4.16
CA THR A 71 1.69 4.38 -4.13
C THR A 71 1.88 3.13 -3.29
N ILE A 72 1.29 3.11 -2.09
CA ILE A 72 1.34 1.95 -1.20
C ILE A 72 0.71 0.73 -1.88
N LEU A 73 -0.49 0.87 -2.46
CA LEU A 73 -1.20 -0.22 -3.12
C LEU A 73 -0.35 -0.86 -4.22
N PHE A 74 0.14 -0.05 -5.16
CA PHE A 74 0.94 -0.55 -6.27
C PHE A 74 2.29 -1.13 -5.79
N ALA A 75 3.02 -0.41 -4.94
CA ALA A 75 4.32 -0.87 -4.45
C ALA A 75 4.21 -2.18 -3.66
N SER A 76 3.24 -2.28 -2.75
CA SER A 76 3.03 -3.44 -1.89
C SER A 76 2.63 -4.68 -2.69
N ILE A 77 1.62 -4.55 -3.55
CA ILE A 77 1.10 -5.69 -4.31
C ILE A 77 2.12 -6.15 -5.36
N PHE A 78 2.74 -5.22 -6.11
CA PHE A 78 3.73 -5.60 -7.11
C PHE A 78 5.07 -6.07 -6.51
N SER A 79 5.36 -5.79 -5.22
CA SER A 79 6.52 -6.40 -4.56
C SER A 79 6.34 -7.92 -4.41
N ALA A 80 5.11 -8.39 -4.24
CA ALA A 80 4.80 -9.81 -4.11
C ALA A 80 5.01 -10.63 -5.40
N ILE A 81 5.18 -9.96 -6.54
CA ILE A 81 5.51 -10.61 -7.82
C ILE A 81 6.84 -11.37 -7.75
N SER A 82 7.73 -10.96 -6.82
CA SER A 82 8.99 -11.67 -6.60
C SER A 82 8.80 -13.13 -6.19
N ILE A 83 7.66 -13.50 -5.61
CA ILE A 83 7.32 -14.89 -5.27
C ILE A 83 7.02 -15.68 -6.53
N VAL A 84 6.29 -15.09 -7.47
CA VAL A 84 5.98 -15.71 -8.76
C VAL A 84 7.26 -15.94 -9.56
N TRP A 85 8.15 -14.93 -9.59
CA TRP A 85 9.46 -15.06 -10.23
C TRP A 85 10.34 -16.11 -9.57
N ASP A 86 10.45 -16.10 -8.22
CA ASP A 86 11.24 -17.10 -7.50
C ASP A 86 10.71 -18.53 -7.79
N ARG A 87 9.39 -18.69 -8.05
CA ARG A 87 8.78 -19.96 -8.46
C ARG A 87 9.10 -20.31 -9.91
N GLU A 88 8.90 -19.38 -10.84
CA GLU A 88 9.07 -19.59 -12.29
C GLU A 88 10.52 -19.92 -12.65
N PHE A 89 11.49 -19.24 -12.00
CA PHE A 89 12.92 -19.48 -12.19
C PHE A 89 13.51 -20.57 -11.28
N GLY A 90 12.72 -21.23 -10.46
CA GLY A 90 13.14 -22.33 -9.59
C GLY A 90 13.80 -21.93 -8.28
N PHE A 91 14.10 -20.64 -8.06
CA PHE A 91 14.72 -20.16 -6.81
C PHE A 91 13.88 -20.41 -5.56
N LEU A 92 12.56 -20.53 -5.73
CA LEU A 92 11.67 -20.84 -4.59
C LEU A 92 12.04 -22.19 -3.97
N LYS A 93 12.45 -23.19 -4.77
CA LYS A 93 12.88 -24.51 -4.28
C LYS A 93 14.15 -24.39 -3.42
N GLU A 94 15.11 -23.56 -3.81
CA GLU A 94 16.32 -23.32 -3.02
C GLU A 94 16.04 -22.69 -1.67
N ILE A 95 15.09 -21.70 -1.64
CA ILE A 95 14.65 -21.06 -0.39
C ILE A 95 13.96 -22.09 0.53
N LEU A 96 13.19 -23.04 -0.04
CA LEU A 96 12.43 -24.04 0.72
C LEU A 96 13.28 -25.19 1.26
N VAL A 97 14.44 -25.46 0.66
CA VAL A 97 15.44 -26.46 1.18
C VAL A 97 16.27 -25.85 2.33
N ALA A 98 16.36 -24.54 2.42
CA ALA A 98 17.04 -23.88 3.53
C ALA A 98 16.37 -24.20 4.87
N PRO A 99 17.13 -24.35 5.98
CA PRO A 99 16.59 -24.70 7.30
C PRO A 99 15.89 -23.49 7.98
N ILE A 100 14.95 -22.86 7.28
CA ILE A 100 14.17 -21.69 7.73
C ILE A 100 12.67 -22.00 7.66
N SER A 101 11.87 -21.38 8.52
CA SER A 101 10.43 -21.56 8.49
C SER A 101 9.78 -20.86 7.30
N ARG A 102 8.72 -21.44 6.78
CA ARG A 102 7.90 -20.80 5.72
C ARG A 102 7.30 -19.47 6.20
N PHE A 103 7.03 -19.37 7.50
CA PHE A 103 6.59 -18.14 8.13
C PHE A 103 7.63 -17.02 7.99
N SER A 104 8.92 -17.32 8.22
CA SER A 104 10.00 -16.34 8.06
C SER A 104 10.18 -15.89 6.61
N VAL A 105 9.92 -16.75 5.63
CA VAL A 105 9.90 -16.36 4.22
C VAL A 105 8.78 -15.37 3.94
N VAL A 106 7.56 -15.67 4.38
CA VAL A 106 6.40 -14.78 4.20
C VAL A 106 6.61 -13.44 4.87
N VAL A 107 7.05 -13.44 6.14
CA VAL A 107 7.32 -12.20 6.89
C VAL A 107 8.46 -11.41 6.25
N GLY A 108 9.54 -12.08 5.82
CA GLY A 108 10.66 -11.43 5.13
C GLY A 108 10.24 -10.74 3.84
N LYS A 109 9.41 -11.40 3.02
CA LYS A 109 8.83 -10.80 1.81
C LYS A 109 7.86 -9.66 2.12
N ALA A 110 7.03 -9.81 3.17
CA ALA A 110 6.10 -8.76 3.62
C ALA A 110 6.86 -7.52 4.10
N MET A 111 7.89 -7.69 4.90
CA MET A 111 8.78 -6.60 5.35
C MET A 111 9.49 -5.91 4.18
N ALA A 112 9.94 -6.68 3.19
CA ALA A 112 10.54 -6.12 1.98
C ALA A 112 9.58 -5.20 1.23
N GLY A 113 8.36 -5.68 0.95
CA GLY A 113 7.35 -4.89 0.24
C GLY A 113 6.93 -3.65 1.02
N THR A 114 6.77 -3.78 2.35
CA THR A 114 6.52 -2.65 3.23
C THR A 114 7.63 -1.62 3.16
N SER A 115 8.90 -2.05 3.25
CA SER A 115 10.06 -1.14 3.19
C SER A 115 10.15 -0.41 1.84
N ILE A 116 9.87 -1.11 0.73
CA ILE A 116 9.82 -0.51 -0.60
C ILE A 116 8.70 0.54 -0.69
N SER A 117 7.50 0.21 -0.20
CA SER A 117 6.37 1.13 -0.17
C SER A 117 6.65 2.35 0.69
N MET A 118 7.23 2.15 1.88
CA MET A 118 7.60 3.24 2.79
C MET A 118 8.64 4.18 2.19
N LEU A 119 9.64 3.63 1.48
CA LEU A 119 10.61 4.45 0.75
C LEU A 119 9.92 5.36 -0.27
N GLN A 120 8.95 4.84 -1.01
CA GLN A 120 8.19 5.61 -1.99
C GLN A 120 7.27 6.64 -1.33
N VAL A 121 6.64 6.30 -0.20
CA VAL A 121 5.86 7.26 0.60
C VAL A 121 6.75 8.41 1.07
N LEU A 122 7.95 8.13 1.59
CA LEU A 122 8.89 9.17 2.02
C LEU A 122 9.26 10.12 0.88
N ILE A 123 9.42 9.61 -0.35
CA ILE A 123 9.65 10.45 -1.53
C ILE A 123 8.45 11.37 -1.79
N LEU A 124 7.22 10.86 -1.69
CA LEU A 124 6.01 11.68 -1.87
C LEU A 124 5.84 12.73 -0.76
N LEU A 125 6.24 12.43 0.47
CA LEU A 125 6.14 13.38 1.59
C LEU A 125 7.00 14.61 1.41
N VAL A 126 8.01 14.58 0.54
CA VAL A 126 8.80 15.78 0.15
C VAL A 126 7.88 16.85 -0.47
N PHE A 127 6.76 16.48 -1.08
CA PHE A 127 5.82 17.43 -1.68
C PHE A 127 4.84 18.06 -0.68
N VAL A 128 4.74 17.57 0.56
CA VAL A 128 3.83 18.11 1.59
C VAL A 128 3.95 19.63 1.76
N PRO A 129 5.17 20.20 1.96
CA PRO A 129 5.32 21.64 2.09
C PRO A 129 4.99 22.40 0.79
N VAL A 130 5.28 21.81 -0.37
CA VAL A 130 4.96 22.41 -1.69
C VAL A 130 3.45 22.52 -1.89
N LEU A 131 2.68 21.59 -1.34
CA LEU A 131 1.22 21.59 -1.40
C LEU A 131 0.56 22.49 -0.34
N GLY A 132 1.36 23.15 0.51
CA GLY A 132 0.87 24.00 1.60
C GLY A 132 0.18 23.22 2.73
N ILE A 133 0.40 21.91 2.83
CA ILE A 133 -0.11 21.08 3.92
C ILE A 133 0.84 21.24 5.12
N LYS A 134 0.29 21.66 6.25
CA LYS A 134 1.06 21.79 7.49
C LYS A 134 0.87 20.53 8.33
N ILE A 135 1.97 19.86 8.64
CA ILE A 135 1.98 18.69 9.51
C ILE A 135 2.93 18.93 10.69
N ASN A 136 2.54 18.48 11.86
CA ASN A 136 3.41 18.45 13.04
C ASN A 136 4.15 17.11 13.15
N ALA A 137 5.10 17.02 14.08
CA ALA A 137 5.90 15.81 14.27
C ALA A 137 5.06 14.58 14.63
N LEU A 138 3.99 14.75 15.41
CA LEU A 138 3.07 13.66 15.77
C LEU A 138 2.29 13.17 14.54
N GLN A 139 1.76 14.09 13.72
CA GLN A 139 1.06 13.74 12.48
C GLN A 139 1.99 13.02 11.50
N PHE A 140 3.26 13.47 11.40
CA PHE A 140 4.25 12.78 10.59
C PHE A 140 4.49 11.34 11.07
N LEU A 141 4.65 11.13 12.37
CA LEU A 141 4.83 9.81 12.96
C LEU A 141 3.59 8.93 12.72
N LEU A 142 2.39 9.44 12.98
CA LEU A 142 1.14 8.73 12.74
C LEU A 142 0.98 8.37 11.26
N LEU A 143 1.37 9.24 10.34
CA LEU A 143 1.34 8.99 8.91
C LEU A 143 2.27 7.83 8.52
N LEU A 144 3.47 7.77 9.08
CA LEU A 144 4.40 6.66 8.85
C LEU A 144 3.85 5.35 9.39
N ILE A 145 3.28 5.35 10.61
CA ILE A 145 2.68 4.16 11.21
C ILE A 145 1.48 3.67 10.36
N SER A 146 0.57 4.55 10.00
CA SER A 146 -0.62 4.22 9.19
C SER A 146 -0.22 3.70 7.81
N SER A 147 0.73 4.38 7.15
CA SER A 147 1.26 3.94 5.85
C SER A 147 1.95 2.59 5.95
N GLY A 148 2.74 2.37 7.01
CA GLY A 148 3.42 1.10 7.24
C GLY A 148 2.45 -0.06 7.48
N MET A 149 1.40 0.18 8.27
CA MET A 149 0.36 -0.82 8.55
C MET A 149 -0.43 -1.16 7.27
N LEU A 150 -0.82 -0.16 6.48
CA LEU A 150 -1.49 -0.35 5.21
C LEU A 150 -0.57 -1.07 4.20
N ALA A 151 0.70 -0.70 4.11
CA ALA A 151 1.68 -1.33 3.23
C ALA A 151 1.90 -2.80 3.58
N PHE A 152 2.02 -3.12 4.86
CA PHE A 152 2.21 -4.50 5.30
C PHE A 152 0.98 -5.36 5.00
N SER A 153 -0.23 -4.85 5.26
CA SER A 153 -1.48 -5.55 4.98
C SER A 153 -1.67 -5.83 3.49
N LEU A 154 -1.41 -4.83 2.64
CA LEU A 154 -1.51 -4.98 1.18
C LEU A 154 -0.40 -5.86 0.60
N THR A 155 0.80 -5.86 1.19
CA THR A 155 1.85 -6.80 0.79
C THR A 155 1.46 -8.24 1.14
N CYS A 156 0.93 -8.49 2.34
CA CYS A 156 0.40 -9.80 2.73
C CYS A 156 -0.72 -10.25 1.79
N PHE A 157 -1.59 -9.34 1.40
CA PHE A 157 -2.63 -9.62 0.40
C PHE A 157 -2.02 -9.98 -0.97
N GLY A 158 -1.02 -9.24 -1.44
CA GLY A 158 -0.27 -9.58 -2.65
C GLY A 158 0.40 -10.97 -2.57
N ILE A 159 1.00 -11.32 -1.41
CA ILE A 159 1.59 -12.63 -1.15
C ILE A 159 0.52 -13.74 -1.20
N LEU A 160 -0.65 -13.49 -0.61
CA LEU A 160 -1.77 -14.44 -0.65
C LEU A 160 -2.17 -14.80 -2.08
N VAL A 161 -2.29 -13.81 -2.96
CA VAL A 161 -2.63 -14.02 -4.37
C VAL A 161 -1.46 -14.67 -5.12
N SER A 162 -0.23 -14.14 -5.00
CA SER A 162 0.96 -14.63 -5.70
C SER A 162 1.30 -16.08 -5.32
N SER A 163 0.99 -16.49 -4.08
CA SER A 163 1.24 -17.87 -3.63
C SER A 163 0.50 -18.92 -4.44
N ARG A 164 -0.60 -18.56 -5.12
CA ARG A 164 -1.41 -19.45 -5.96
C ARG A 164 -1.18 -19.27 -7.46
N MET A 165 -0.36 -18.30 -7.86
CA MET A 165 -0.07 -18.03 -9.26
C MET A 165 1.16 -18.81 -9.73
N SER A 166 1.09 -19.35 -10.95
CA SER A 166 2.18 -20.10 -11.58
C SER A 166 2.93 -19.29 -12.65
N SER A 167 2.34 -18.20 -13.15
CA SER A 167 2.93 -17.39 -14.21
C SER A 167 2.90 -15.90 -13.87
N TYR A 168 3.93 -15.18 -14.33
CA TYR A 168 4.02 -13.73 -14.25
C TYR A 168 2.86 -13.02 -14.95
N GLU A 169 2.49 -13.48 -16.14
CA GLU A 169 1.41 -12.89 -16.93
C GLU A 169 0.06 -13.01 -16.23
N GLY A 170 -0.26 -14.21 -15.71
CA GLY A 170 -1.48 -14.44 -14.95
C GLY A 170 -1.57 -13.55 -13.70
N PHE A 171 -0.45 -13.39 -12.98
CA PHE A 171 -0.39 -12.47 -11.84
C PHE A 171 -0.68 -11.03 -12.26
N ASN A 172 -0.06 -10.53 -13.34
CA ASN A 172 -0.28 -9.16 -13.80
C ASN A 172 -1.73 -8.90 -14.22
N ILE A 173 -2.36 -9.84 -14.92
CA ILE A 173 -3.76 -9.70 -15.34
C ILE A 173 -4.68 -9.59 -14.13
N ILE A 174 -4.56 -10.52 -13.17
CA ILE A 174 -5.40 -10.54 -11.96
C ILE A 174 -5.14 -9.30 -11.11
N MET A 175 -3.87 -8.91 -10.96
CA MET A 175 -3.52 -7.75 -10.15
C MET A 175 -4.03 -6.45 -10.77
N ASN A 176 -3.92 -6.26 -12.07
CA ASN A 176 -4.47 -5.07 -12.72
C ASN A 176 -5.99 -5.01 -12.59
N PHE A 177 -6.68 -6.14 -12.76
CA PHE A 177 -8.13 -6.23 -12.58
C PHE A 177 -8.57 -5.95 -11.14
N LEU A 178 -7.75 -6.28 -10.14
CA LEU A 178 -8.05 -6.08 -8.73
C LEU A 178 -7.61 -4.70 -8.22
N VAL A 179 -6.40 -4.27 -8.57
CA VAL A 179 -5.77 -3.05 -8.06
C VAL A 179 -6.48 -1.79 -8.57
N MET A 180 -6.89 -1.77 -9.84
CA MET A 180 -7.56 -0.60 -10.42
C MET A 180 -8.90 -0.30 -9.75
N PRO A 181 -9.85 -1.26 -9.62
CA PRO A 181 -11.08 -1.00 -8.87
C PRO A 181 -10.83 -0.64 -7.41
N MET A 182 -9.88 -1.32 -6.73
CA MET A 182 -9.53 -0.98 -5.36
C MET A 182 -9.11 0.49 -5.24
N PHE A 183 -8.29 0.99 -6.17
CA PHE A 183 -7.85 2.38 -6.14
C PHE A 183 -9.00 3.36 -6.44
N PHE A 184 -9.73 3.17 -7.53
CA PHE A 184 -10.78 4.10 -7.94
C PHE A 184 -11.95 4.15 -6.94
N LEU A 185 -12.25 3.06 -6.27
CA LEU A 185 -13.33 2.99 -5.27
C LEU A 185 -12.85 3.26 -3.84
N SER A 186 -11.58 3.69 -3.64
CA SER A 186 -11.02 3.95 -2.31
C SER A 186 -11.30 5.34 -1.76
N GLY A 187 -12.04 6.19 -2.47
CA GLY A 187 -12.20 7.59 -2.07
C GLY A 187 -10.92 8.45 -2.28
N ALA A 188 -9.93 7.93 -3.00
CA ALA A 188 -8.67 8.61 -3.28
C ALA A 188 -8.83 9.84 -4.20
N MET A 189 -9.72 9.74 -5.18
CA MET A 189 -9.91 10.77 -6.22
C MET A 189 -11.17 11.61 -6.03
N TYR A 190 -12.18 11.06 -5.41
CA TYR A 190 -13.45 11.73 -5.10
C TYR A 190 -14.08 11.13 -3.85
N PRO A 191 -14.86 11.91 -3.09
CA PRO A 191 -15.45 11.44 -1.84
C PRO A 191 -16.38 10.25 -2.05
N VAL A 192 -16.28 9.22 -1.20
CA VAL A 192 -17.11 8.01 -1.31
C VAL A 192 -18.60 8.33 -1.16
N LYS A 193 -18.94 9.31 -0.31
CA LYS A 193 -20.33 9.79 -0.11
C LYS A 193 -21.01 10.27 -1.38
N LEU A 194 -20.23 10.75 -2.37
CA LEU A 194 -20.75 11.25 -3.65
C LEU A 194 -20.84 10.16 -4.72
N MET A 195 -20.44 8.93 -4.41
CA MET A 195 -20.55 7.80 -5.35
C MET A 195 -22.01 7.34 -5.50
N PRO A 196 -22.38 6.81 -6.67
CA PRO A 196 -23.63 6.08 -6.85
C PRO A 196 -23.78 4.97 -5.81
N PRO A 197 -25.01 4.63 -5.37
CA PRO A 197 -25.24 3.70 -4.25
C PRO A 197 -24.49 2.36 -4.40
N VAL A 198 -24.54 1.73 -5.58
CA VAL A 198 -23.88 0.45 -5.83
C VAL A 198 -22.36 0.55 -5.67
N LEU A 199 -21.73 1.60 -6.24
CA LEU A 199 -20.28 1.79 -6.13
C LEU A 199 -19.86 2.15 -4.71
N ARG A 200 -20.69 2.84 -3.97
CA ARG A 200 -20.48 3.19 -2.57
C ARG A 200 -20.44 1.96 -1.68
N GLU A 201 -21.35 1.00 -1.86
CA GLU A 201 -21.33 -0.26 -1.10
C GLU A 201 -20.06 -1.07 -1.38
N ILE A 202 -19.61 -1.11 -2.63
CA ILE A 202 -18.33 -1.75 -2.99
C ILE A 202 -17.15 -1.00 -2.36
N ALA A 203 -17.19 0.32 -2.32
CA ALA A 203 -16.17 1.14 -1.67
C ALA A 203 -16.10 0.87 -0.16
N TYR A 204 -17.21 0.63 0.51
CA TYR A 204 -17.25 0.27 1.93
C TYR A 204 -16.66 -1.13 2.21
N ALA A 205 -16.74 -2.05 1.26
CA ALA A 205 -16.10 -3.35 1.38
C ALA A 205 -14.58 -3.31 1.06
N ASN A 206 -14.08 -2.20 0.53
CA ASN A 206 -12.69 -2.05 0.11
C ASN A 206 -11.80 -1.60 1.28
N PRO A 207 -10.83 -2.40 1.74
CA PRO A 207 -9.96 -2.02 2.85
C PRO A 207 -9.06 -0.81 2.56
N LEU A 208 -8.77 -0.54 1.29
CA LEU A 208 -8.01 0.65 0.89
C LEU A 208 -8.77 1.94 1.17
N THR A 209 -10.10 1.93 1.17
CA THR A 209 -10.94 3.08 1.51
C THR A 209 -10.61 3.60 2.90
N TYR A 210 -10.58 2.72 3.88
CA TYR A 210 -10.23 3.06 5.26
C TYR A 210 -8.76 3.45 5.41
N GLY A 211 -7.86 2.81 4.63
CA GLY A 211 -6.46 3.22 4.59
C GLY A 211 -6.28 4.65 4.09
N VAL A 212 -6.95 5.01 2.99
CA VAL A 212 -6.92 6.37 2.43
C VAL A 212 -7.60 7.37 3.37
N ASP A 213 -8.74 6.99 3.97
CA ASP A 213 -9.47 7.87 4.89
C ASP A 213 -8.67 8.12 6.18
N GLY A 214 -7.99 7.12 6.72
CA GLY A 214 -7.05 7.26 7.83
C GLY A 214 -5.90 8.24 7.52
N LEU A 215 -5.37 8.22 6.30
CA LEU A 215 -4.40 9.21 5.85
C LEU A 215 -5.01 10.62 5.72
N LYS A 216 -6.27 10.75 5.30
CA LYS A 216 -7.01 12.03 5.30
C LYS A 216 -7.21 12.54 6.72
N ASN A 217 -7.57 11.68 7.68
CA ASN A 217 -7.70 12.04 9.09
C ASN A 217 -6.42 12.69 9.65
N ILE A 218 -5.25 12.27 9.17
CA ILE A 218 -3.97 12.83 9.62
C ILE A 218 -3.61 14.10 8.86
N LEU A 219 -3.71 14.08 7.53
CA LEU A 219 -3.22 15.17 6.67
C LEU A 219 -4.23 16.32 6.52
N LEU A 220 -5.53 16.02 6.62
CA LEU A 220 -6.63 16.95 6.40
C LEU A 220 -7.52 17.11 7.64
N ALA A 221 -6.96 16.98 8.83
CA ALA A 221 -7.71 17.05 10.10
C ALA A 221 -8.54 18.34 10.24
N GLY A 222 -8.07 19.45 9.66
CA GLY A 222 -8.80 20.74 9.66
C GLY A 222 -10.06 20.76 8.77
N ALA A 223 -10.27 19.74 7.91
CA ALA A 223 -11.43 19.63 7.03
C ALA A 223 -12.46 18.61 7.51
N SER A 224 -12.33 18.11 8.72
CA SER A 224 -13.30 17.18 9.30
C SER A 224 -14.72 17.77 9.23
N GLY A 225 -15.69 16.96 8.77
CA GLY A 225 -17.07 17.39 8.56
C GLY A 225 -17.36 18.04 7.20
N THR A 226 -16.35 18.29 6.36
CA THR A 226 -16.55 18.74 4.97
C THR A 226 -16.64 17.58 4.00
N THR A 227 -17.10 17.82 2.77
CA THR A 227 -17.17 16.79 1.72
C THR A 227 -15.78 16.34 1.23
N MET A 228 -14.74 17.14 1.45
CA MET A 228 -13.35 16.83 1.09
C MET A 228 -12.52 16.32 2.28
N GLY A 229 -13.10 16.28 3.48
CA GLY A 229 -12.46 15.74 4.69
C GLY A 229 -12.55 14.23 4.79
N PRO A 230 -12.08 13.68 5.93
CA PRO A 230 -12.25 12.26 6.25
C PRO A 230 -13.74 11.92 6.43
N GLU A 231 -14.10 10.69 6.10
CA GLU A 231 -15.49 10.19 6.15
C GLU A 231 -15.81 9.48 7.46
N TYR A 232 -14.82 8.84 8.06
CA TYR A 232 -14.94 8.07 9.29
C TYR A 232 -14.05 8.62 10.40
N PRO A 233 -14.38 8.34 11.67
CA PRO A 233 -13.44 8.55 12.77
C PRO A 233 -12.17 7.72 12.57
N ALA A 234 -11.01 8.29 12.86
CA ALA A 234 -9.71 7.63 12.69
C ALA A 234 -9.63 6.22 13.34
N ILE A 235 -10.35 6.03 14.47
CA ILE A 235 -10.36 4.73 15.16
C ILE A 235 -11.00 3.62 14.30
N VAL A 236 -12.03 3.95 13.50
CA VAL A 236 -12.68 2.99 12.59
C VAL A 236 -11.71 2.61 11.48
N ASP A 237 -11.05 3.60 10.89
CA ASP A 237 -10.07 3.36 9.82
C ASP A 237 -8.95 2.45 10.28
N PHE A 238 -8.35 2.76 11.44
CA PHE A 238 -7.29 1.93 12.03
C PHE A 238 -7.77 0.54 12.38
N ALA A 239 -8.98 0.38 12.94
CA ALA A 239 -9.53 -0.91 13.30
C ALA A 239 -9.75 -1.80 12.06
N VAL A 240 -10.31 -1.24 10.98
CA VAL A 240 -10.54 -1.98 9.72
C VAL A 240 -9.21 -2.38 9.07
N VAL A 241 -8.24 -1.46 8.99
CA VAL A 241 -6.92 -1.77 8.41
C VAL A 241 -6.18 -2.81 9.27
N ALA A 242 -6.26 -2.73 10.60
CA ALA A 242 -5.67 -3.72 11.51
C ALA A 242 -6.34 -5.10 11.37
N GLY A 243 -7.66 -5.14 11.25
CA GLY A 243 -8.40 -6.38 10.97
C GLY A 243 -8.01 -7.00 9.62
N PHE A 244 -7.93 -6.17 8.58
CA PHE A 244 -7.48 -6.62 7.26
C PHE A 244 -6.04 -7.13 7.29
N LEU A 245 -5.14 -6.45 8.02
CA LEU A 245 -3.76 -6.90 8.25
C LEU A 245 -3.73 -8.28 8.92
N ALA A 246 -4.48 -8.46 10.01
CA ALA A 246 -4.51 -9.74 10.72
C ALA A 246 -5.00 -10.88 9.81
N VAL A 247 -6.09 -10.65 9.08
CA VAL A 247 -6.66 -11.63 8.15
C VAL A 247 -5.69 -11.97 7.03
N THR A 248 -5.13 -10.97 6.37
CA THR A 248 -4.21 -11.19 5.23
C THR A 248 -2.88 -11.81 5.66
N ALA A 249 -2.34 -11.47 6.83
CA ALA A 249 -1.13 -12.07 7.39
C ALA A 249 -1.33 -13.57 7.70
N VAL A 250 -2.47 -13.93 8.30
CA VAL A 250 -2.79 -15.33 8.58
C VAL A 250 -3.01 -16.11 7.28
N LEU A 251 -3.85 -15.58 6.37
CA LEU A 251 -4.18 -16.25 5.13
C LEU A 251 -2.98 -16.39 4.19
N SER A 252 -2.10 -15.40 4.11
CA SER A 252 -0.88 -15.48 3.30
C SER A 252 0.06 -16.57 3.79
N ASN A 253 0.23 -16.69 5.12
CA ASN A 253 1.04 -17.75 5.71
C ASN A 253 0.44 -19.15 5.45
N LEU A 254 -0.88 -19.30 5.63
CA LEU A 254 -1.57 -20.58 5.39
C LEU A 254 -1.52 -20.96 3.90
N SER A 255 -1.75 -20.00 3.01
CA SER A 255 -1.70 -20.23 1.56
C SER A 255 -0.31 -20.60 1.09
N PHE A 256 0.72 -19.92 1.57
CA PHE A 256 2.11 -20.21 1.24
C PHE A 256 2.55 -21.61 1.73
N ARG A 257 2.05 -22.04 2.89
CA ARG A 257 2.29 -23.40 3.42
C ARG A 257 1.72 -24.50 2.53
N ARG A 258 0.61 -24.26 1.85
CA ARG A 258 -0.05 -25.25 0.98
C ARG A 258 0.49 -25.26 -0.45
N ALA A 259 1.07 -24.15 -0.89
CA ALA A 259 1.51 -23.95 -2.27
C ALA A 259 3.01 -24.26 -2.50
N ALA A 260 3.74 -24.46 -1.41
CA ALA A 260 5.16 -24.82 -1.34
C ALA A 260 5.32 -26.21 -0.72
#